data_03f01aeb8db7eb8f6e81cd66e812f595
#
_entry.id   03f01aeb8db7eb8f6e81cd66e812f595
#
_cell.length_a   1.000
_cell.length_b   1.000
_cell.length_c   1.000
_cell.angle_alpha   90.00
_cell.angle_beta   90.00
_cell.angle_gamma   90.00
#
_symmetry.space_group_name_H-M   'P 1'
#
loop_
_entity.id
_entity.type
_entity.pdbx_description
1 polymer ?
#
loop_
_entity_poly.entity_id
_entity_poly.type
_entity_poly.pdbx_seq_one_letter_code
_entity_poly.pdbx_strand_id
1 'polypeptide(L)'
;QLLIPTDNSSVADFHQACKPVYKAVLSLRLLDKLCIDGSILTKVPYIAEFCNDKSGIDFQQFQAHDIQGYQTFVEQVKIPLVMAALLQDIGHFHPEAQNIVCGQEGQLNPFRMLAVDDRKALLQINYRSTIKFLIEGLGAPIYRGNSKAERNIFNATEHKKLLFVKSMLKAAVAPKLGVGNILKVPQIYSSIILSTKANYNYKLLPKVFNALYQNAERGICCPKVVEALHKITGDFPMGYGITYIPHDEHGQNHDQYEYAIVTQLYPVHVNRPICRIATRNLKFISHGQDIVINENFNLHYADIARHFSSLSKERLNEISQLLWSNYQERKPLGLMPRFWHTYDYFSFKNNQKLWDKVN
;
A
#
# COMPACT_ATOMS: atom_id res chain seq x y z
N GLN A 1 -2.75 4.03 2.26
CA GLN A 1 -3.16 5.42 2.12
C GLN A 1 -2.74 5.93 0.74
N LEU A 2 -3.68 6.53 0.00
CA LEU A 2 -3.33 7.29 -1.20
C LEU A 2 -2.63 8.58 -0.75
N LEU A 3 -1.40 8.73 -1.21
CA LEU A 3 -0.56 9.86 -0.84
C LEU A 3 -0.91 11.04 -1.75
N ILE A 4 -1.23 12.17 -1.14
CA ILE A 4 -1.60 13.40 -1.84
C ILE A 4 -0.54 14.46 -1.52
N PRO A 5 0.11 15.06 -2.53
CA PRO A 5 1.08 16.13 -2.28
C PRO A 5 0.37 17.36 -1.69
N THR A 6 1.02 17.97 -0.73
CA THR A 6 0.56 19.21 -0.06
C THR A 6 1.23 20.45 -0.62
N ASP A 7 2.18 20.26 -1.51
CA ASP A 7 2.92 21.28 -2.27
C ASP A 7 2.57 21.19 -3.76
N ASN A 8 3.22 21.99 -4.56
CA ASN A 8 3.03 22.03 -6.01
C ASN A 8 3.77 20.90 -6.76
N SER A 9 4.25 19.87 -6.05
CA SER A 9 4.92 18.73 -6.69
C SER A 9 3.92 17.90 -7.51
N SER A 10 4.42 17.26 -8.58
CA SER A 10 3.58 16.34 -9.33
C SER A 10 3.24 15.12 -8.46
N VAL A 11 2.04 14.57 -8.64
CA VAL A 11 1.60 13.36 -7.93
C VAL A 11 2.55 12.19 -8.17
N ALA A 12 3.08 12.06 -9.38
CA ALA A 12 3.97 10.98 -9.76
C ALA A 12 5.32 11.08 -9.00
N ASP A 13 5.90 12.28 -8.93
CA ASP A 13 7.15 12.52 -8.21
C ASP A 13 6.98 12.27 -6.72
N PHE A 14 5.90 12.80 -6.13
CA PHE A 14 5.58 12.60 -4.72
C PHE A 14 5.36 11.10 -4.39
N HIS A 15 4.60 10.39 -5.23
CA HIS A 15 4.40 8.94 -5.07
C HIS A 15 5.70 8.16 -5.22
N GLN A 16 6.57 8.55 -6.15
CA GLN A 16 7.88 7.91 -6.32
C GLN A 16 8.76 8.11 -5.09
N ALA A 17 8.80 9.30 -4.52
CA ALA A 17 9.57 9.61 -3.31
C ALA A 17 9.05 8.85 -2.09
N CYS A 18 7.72 8.73 -1.91
CA CYS A 18 7.10 8.07 -0.77
C CYS A 18 7.01 6.54 -0.90
N LYS A 19 7.20 5.97 -2.09
CA LYS A 19 7.02 4.54 -2.37
C LYS A 19 7.82 3.61 -1.45
N PRO A 20 9.11 3.88 -1.11
CA PRO A 20 9.85 3.02 -0.19
C PRO A 20 9.21 2.92 1.19
N VAL A 21 8.78 4.05 1.76
CA VAL A 21 8.10 4.12 3.06
C VAL A 21 6.75 3.41 2.99
N TYR A 22 5.99 3.62 1.93
CA TYR A 22 4.70 2.95 1.71
C TYR A 22 4.86 1.42 1.70
N LYS A 23 5.87 0.90 0.97
CA LYS A 23 6.20 -0.53 0.96
C LYS A 23 6.60 -1.04 2.35
N ALA A 24 7.43 -0.29 3.07
CA ALA A 24 7.90 -0.68 4.40
C ALA A 24 6.74 -0.83 5.40
N VAL A 25 5.80 0.12 5.40
CA VAL A 25 4.59 0.05 6.25
C VAL A 25 3.73 -1.16 5.88
N LEU A 26 3.49 -1.40 4.58
CA LEU A 26 2.75 -2.59 4.15
C LEU A 26 3.44 -3.89 4.52
N SER A 27 4.77 -3.97 4.39
CA SER A 27 5.56 -5.15 4.76
C SER A 27 5.46 -5.44 6.25
N LEU A 28 5.50 -4.40 7.12
CA LEU A 28 5.29 -4.56 8.55
C LEU A 28 3.89 -5.08 8.88
N ARG A 29 2.85 -4.48 8.32
CA ARG A 29 1.47 -4.93 8.52
C ARG A 29 1.27 -6.36 8.04
N LEU A 30 1.89 -6.70 6.91
CA LEU A 30 1.84 -8.04 6.35
C LEU A 30 2.57 -9.06 7.24
N LEU A 31 3.75 -8.72 7.78
CA LEU A 31 4.46 -9.57 8.76
C LEU A 31 3.57 -9.84 9.98
N ASP A 32 3.02 -8.80 10.61
CA ASP A 32 2.16 -8.94 11.79
C ASP A 32 0.95 -9.84 11.49
N LYS A 33 0.27 -9.63 10.36
CA LYS A 33 -0.86 -10.46 9.94
C LYS A 33 -0.49 -11.93 9.75
N LEU A 34 0.65 -12.18 9.11
CA LEU A 34 1.13 -13.54 8.86
C LEU A 34 1.61 -14.25 10.14
N CYS A 35 2.13 -13.52 11.12
CA CYS A 35 2.44 -14.04 12.45
C CYS A 35 1.16 -14.40 13.22
N ILE A 36 0.16 -13.49 13.21
CA ILE A 36 -1.16 -13.71 13.83
C ILE A 36 -1.84 -14.96 13.24
N ASP A 37 -1.80 -15.12 11.91
CA ASP A 37 -2.45 -16.23 11.23
C ASP A 37 -1.68 -17.56 11.36
N GLY A 38 -0.57 -17.59 12.08
CA GLY A 38 0.29 -18.79 12.22
C GLY A 38 0.79 -19.32 10.86
N SER A 39 1.00 -18.43 9.90
CA SER A 39 1.22 -18.76 8.51
C SER A 39 2.67 -19.18 8.22
N ILE A 40 2.97 -19.36 6.93
CA ILE A 40 4.26 -19.85 6.40
C ILE A 40 5.48 -19.10 6.94
N LEU A 41 5.34 -17.82 7.35
CA LEU A 41 6.44 -16.99 7.82
C LEU A 41 6.90 -17.30 9.24
N THR A 42 6.00 -17.79 10.09
CA THR A 42 6.38 -18.27 11.43
C THR A 42 7.26 -19.52 11.36
N LYS A 43 7.25 -20.22 10.21
CA LYS A 43 8.11 -21.36 9.91
C LYS A 43 9.48 -20.97 9.34
N VAL A 44 9.74 -19.70 9.08
CA VAL A 44 11.07 -19.21 8.70
C VAL A 44 11.98 -19.26 9.93
N PRO A 45 13.07 -20.05 9.92
CA PRO A 45 13.83 -20.31 11.15
C PRO A 45 14.29 -19.05 11.87
N TYR A 46 14.75 -18.03 11.13
CA TYR A 46 15.17 -16.77 11.73
C TYR A 46 14.03 -16.02 12.42
N ILE A 47 12.85 -15.96 11.80
CA ILE A 47 11.69 -15.28 12.39
C ILE A 47 11.16 -16.10 13.57
N ALA A 48 11.08 -17.43 13.43
CA ALA A 48 10.61 -18.32 14.46
C ALA A 48 11.49 -18.28 15.74
N GLU A 49 12.79 -18.01 15.61
CA GLU A 49 13.70 -17.82 16.75
C GLU A 49 13.21 -16.70 17.71
N PHE A 50 12.57 -15.67 17.15
CA PHE A 50 12.12 -14.48 17.89
C PHE A 50 10.60 -14.36 18.04
N CYS A 51 9.81 -15.09 17.28
CA CYS A 51 8.36 -15.18 17.40
C CYS A 51 7.95 -16.25 18.42
N ASN A 52 8.28 -16.11 19.60
CA ASN A 52 8.21 -17.04 20.70
C ASN A 52 6.98 -17.97 20.75
N ASP A 53 7.01 -19.05 19.98
CA ASP A 53 6.02 -20.14 20.02
C ASP A 53 6.23 -21.05 21.26
N LYS A 54 7.27 -20.77 22.06
CA LYS A 54 7.66 -21.57 23.22
C LYS A 54 6.73 -21.44 24.41
N SER A 55 5.85 -20.41 24.42
CA SER A 55 4.97 -20.11 25.57
C SER A 55 3.50 -20.39 25.31
N GLY A 56 3.09 -20.79 24.08
CA GLY A 56 1.67 -20.95 23.72
C GLY A 56 0.88 -19.62 23.74
N ILE A 57 1.56 -18.49 23.74
CA ILE A 57 0.95 -17.16 23.75
C ILE A 57 0.58 -16.78 22.31
N ASP A 58 -0.67 -16.37 22.11
CA ASP A 58 -1.13 -15.81 20.84
C ASP A 58 -0.26 -14.58 20.47
N PHE A 59 0.20 -14.52 19.22
CA PHE A 59 1.01 -13.40 18.73
C PHE A 59 0.34 -12.03 18.97
N GLN A 60 -0.99 -11.96 18.97
CA GLN A 60 -1.72 -10.71 19.30
C GLN A 60 -1.46 -10.23 20.72
N GLN A 61 -1.20 -11.14 21.64
CA GLN A 61 -0.94 -10.86 23.05
C GLN A 61 0.54 -10.78 23.36
N PHE A 62 1.42 -11.09 22.40
CA PHE A 62 2.86 -11.18 22.60
C PHE A 62 3.44 -9.93 23.27
N GLN A 63 3.09 -8.73 22.75
CA GLN A 63 3.57 -7.46 23.31
C GLN A 63 3.14 -7.24 24.76
N ALA A 64 1.92 -7.66 25.12
CA ALA A 64 1.37 -7.46 26.45
C ALA A 64 1.95 -8.46 27.47
N HIS A 65 2.24 -9.67 27.05
CA HIS A 65 2.70 -10.75 27.94
C HIS A 65 4.22 -10.84 28.08
N ASP A 66 4.99 -10.46 27.03
CA ASP A 66 6.44 -10.48 27.04
C ASP A 66 7.00 -9.23 26.33
N ILE A 67 7.04 -8.14 27.07
CA ILE A 67 7.50 -6.84 26.55
C ILE A 67 8.95 -6.95 26.05
N GLN A 68 9.84 -7.64 26.80
CA GLN A 68 11.25 -7.73 26.45
C GLN A 68 11.46 -8.65 25.22
N GLY A 69 10.77 -9.77 25.16
CA GLY A 69 10.79 -10.66 23.99
C GLY A 69 10.25 -9.96 22.76
N TYR A 70 9.13 -9.21 22.89
CA TYR A 70 8.58 -8.41 21.80
C TYR A 70 9.55 -7.31 21.34
N GLN A 71 10.23 -6.64 22.25
CA GLN A 71 11.26 -5.65 21.90
C GLN A 71 12.43 -6.29 21.14
N THR A 72 12.86 -7.46 21.56
CA THR A 72 13.85 -8.27 20.82
C THR A 72 13.36 -8.63 19.43
N PHE A 73 12.09 -9.06 19.28
CA PHE A 73 11.48 -9.30 17.98
C PHE A 73 11.45 -8.05 17.09
N VAL A 74 11.14 -6.88 17.64
CA VAL A 74 11.20 -5.62 16.91
C VAL A 74 12.62 -5.33 16.40
N GLU A 75 13.61 -5.48 17.24
CA GLU A 75 15.02 -5.19 16.91
C GLU A 75 15.62 -6.20 15.91
N GLN A 76 15.28 -7.48 16.06
CA GLN A 76 15.90 -8.54 15.26
C GLN A 76 15.12 -8.86 13.98
N VAL A 77 13.82 -8.57 13.92
CA VAL A 77 12.98 -8.93 12.77
C VAL A 77 12.34 -7.72 12.10
N LYS A 78 11.63 -6.87 12.87
CA LYS A 78 10.88 -5.75 12.27
C LYS A 78 11.80 -4.66 11.70
N ILE A 79 12.83 -4.26 12.44
CA ILE A 79 13.81 -3.26 11.95
C ILE A 79 14.56 -3.76 10.71
N PRO A 80 15.13 -4.97 10.68
CA PRO A 80 15.72 -5.53 9.46
C PRO A 80 14.75 -5.63 8.27
N LEU A 81 13.48 -5.96 8.52
CA LEU A 81 12.45 -5.97 7.46
C LEU A 81 12.21 -4.57 6.88
N VAL A 82 12.07 -3.55 7.75
CA VAL A 82 11.94 -2.15 7.30
C VAL A 82 13.15 -1.74 6.47
N MET A 83 14.36 -2.06 6.95
CA MET A 83 15.60 -1.80 6.23
C MET A 83 15.60 -2.47 4.84
N ALA A 84 15.21 -3.74 4.75
CA ALA A 84 15.11 -4.44 3.48
C ALA A 84 14.08 -3.78 2.54
N ALA A 85 12.91 -3.38 3.05
CA ALA A 85 11.86 -2.75 2.25
C ALA A 85 12.26 -1.35 1.74
N LEU A 86 12.96 -0.55 2.56
CA LEU A 86 13.46 0.76 2.18
C LEU A 86 14.57 0.66 1.13
N LEU A 87 15.48 -0.30 1.31
CA LEU A 87 16.64 -0.47 0.42
C LEU A 87 16.33 -1.25 -0.87
N GLN A 88 15.19 -1.92 -0.97
CA GLN A 88 14.86 -2.81 -2.08
C GLN A 88 15.09 -2.21 -3.48
N ASP A 89 14.87 -0.90 -3.61
CA ASP A 89 14.97 -0.18 -4.88
C ASP A 89 16.14 0.84 -4.89
N ILE A 90 17.04 0.81 -3.89
CA ILE A 90 18.16 1.77 -3.80
C ILE A 90 19.12 1.67 -4.99
N GLY A 91 19.24 0.49 -5.58
CA GLY A 91 20.08 0.27 -6.76
C GLY A 91 19.61 0.99 -8.02
N HIS A 92 18.37 1.52 -8.03
CA HIS A 92 17.89 2.40 -9.10
C HIS A 92 18.66 3.72 -9.17
N PHE A 93 19.31 4.16 -8.09
CA PHE A 93 20.17 5.35 -8.09
C PHE A 93 21.56 5.09 -8.69
N HIS A 94 21.89 3.84 -9.04
CA HIS A 94 23.14 3.55 -9.74
C HIS A 94 23.15 4.19 -11.13
N PRO A 95 24.29 4.79 -11.60
CA PRO A 95 24.35 5.48 -12.90
C PRO A 95 23.85 4.65 -14.08
N GLU A 96 24.21 3.35 -14.16
CA GLU A 96 23.71 2.47 -15.22
C GLU A 96 22.17 2.33 -15.20
N ALA A 97 21.56 2.27 -14.02
CA ALA A 97 20.11 2.21 -13.87
C ALA A 97 19.46 3.54 -14.28
N GLN A 98 20.04 4.67 -13.89
CA GLN A 98 19.59 6.01 -14.27
C GLN A 98 19.68 6.21 -15.79
N ASN A 99 20.71 5.72 -16.44
CA ASN A 99 20.82 5.78 -17.91
C ASN A 99 19.68 5.02 -18.59
N ILE A 100 19.23 3.89 -18.06
CA ILE A 100 18.06 3.18 -18.60
C ILE A 100 16.78 3.98 -18.34
N VAL A 101 16.62 4.55 -17.16
CA VAL A 101 15.38 5.21 -16.75
C VAL A 101 15.23 6.60 -17.38
N CYS A 102 16.28 7.41 -17.30
CA CYS A 102 16.26 8.83 -17.70
C CYS A 102 16.97 9.11 -19.03
N GLY A 103 17.74 8.16 -19.57
CA GLY A 103 18.66 8.39 -20.68
C GLY A 103 19.98 8.99 -20.22
N GLN A 104 20.99 8.97 -21.10
CA GLN A 104 22.35 9.42 -20.77
C GLN A 104 22.40 10.91 -20.38
N GLU A 105 21.54 11.71 -20.97
CA GLU A 105 21.43 13.17 -20.72
C GLU A 105 20.17 13.56 -19.94
N GLY A 106 19.45 12.57 -19.34
CA GLY A 106 18.22 12.82 -18.60
C GLY A 106 17.00 13.21 -19.45
N GLN A 107 17.07 13.00 -20.77
CA GLN A 107 16.07 13.42 -21.74
C GLN A 107 14.80 12.56 -21.78
N LEU A 108 14.82 11.38 -21.16
CA LEU A 108 13.69 10.46 -21.19
C LEU A 108 12.78 10.65 -19.97
N ASN A 109 11.47 10.52 -20.19
CA ASN A 109 10.51 10.54 -19.10
C ASN A 109 10.71 9.31 -18.18
N PRO A 110 11.04 9.49 -16.89
CA PRO A 110 11.29 8.40 -15.96
C PRO A 110 10.06 7.53 -15.66
N PHE A 111 8.86 8.04 -15.91
CA PHE A 111 7.59 7.33 -15.68
C PHE A 111 7.10 6.56 -16.92
N ARG A 112 7.84 6.59 -18.03
CA ARG A 112 7.48 5.84 -19.24
C ARG A 112 7.46 4.34 -19.01
N MET A 113 6.74 3.64 -19.85
CA MET A 113 6.80 2.17 -19.93
C MET A 113 8.12 1.73 -20.56
N LEU A 114 8.91 0.95 -19.83
CA LEU A 114 10.17 0.40 -20.34
C LEU A 114 9.91 -0.81 -21.23
N ALA A 115 10.73 -0.97 -22.28
CA ALA A 115 10.79 -2.19 -23.06
C ALA A 115 11.15 -3.41 -22.18
N VAL A 116 10.82 -4.61 -22.62
CA VAL A 116 10.97 -5.83 -21.80
C VAL A 116 12.45 -6.05 -21.42
N ASP A 117 13.36 -5.83 -22.34
CA ASP A 117 14.79 -6.05 -22.11
C ASP A 117 15.41 -4.97 -21.22
N ASP A 118 15.05 -3.70 -21.42
CA ASP A 118 15.42 -2.60 -20.53
C ASP A 118 14.94 -2.85 -19.10
N ARG A 119 13.72 -3.36 -18.97
CA ARG A 119 13.16 -3.69 -17.65
C ARG A 119 13.91 -4.84 -16.99
N LYS A 120 14.31 -5.87 -17.73
CA LYS A 120 15.12 -6.97 -17.20
C LYS A 120 16.50 -6.47 -16.75
N ALA A 121 17.17 -5.68 -17.61
CA ALA A 121 18.46 -5.08 -17.29
C ALA A 121 18.37 -4.20 -16.04
N LEU A 122 17.37 -3.33 -15.95
CA LEU A 122 17.12 -2.48 -14.80
C LEU A 122 16.96 -3.29 -13.50
N LEU A 123 16.19 -4.38 -13.54
CA LEU A 123 15.98 -5.24 -12.36
C LEU A 123 17.29 -5.94 -11.92
N GLN A 124 18.12 -6.36 -12.86
CA GLN A 124 19.42 -6.97 -12.56
C GLN A 124 20.39 -5.96 -11.96
N ILE A 125 20.48 -4.76 -12.55
CA ILE A 125 21.33 -3.67 -12.03
C ILE A 125 20.86 -3.27 -10.65
N ASN A 126 19.56 -3.06 -10.47
CA ASN A 126 18.98 -2.71 -9.15
C ASN A 126 19.37 -3.74 -8.10
N TYR A 127 19.14 -5.02 -8.35
CA TYR A 127 19.47 -6.09 -7.39
C TYR A 127 20.96 -6.11 -7.04
N ARG A 128 21.84 -6.13 -8.06
CA ARG A 128 23.30 -6.15 -7.86
C ARG A 128 23.79 -4.95 -7.05
N SER A 129 23.33 -3.76 -7.42
CA SER A 129 23.74 -2.52 -6.77
C SER A 129 23.15 -2.38 -5.37
N THR A 130 21.92 -2.85 -5.13
CA THR A 130 21.30 -2.90 -3.79
C THR A 130 22.11 -3.80 -2.85
N ILE A 131 22.49 -5.01 -3.30
CA ILE A 131 23.28 -5.94 -2.47
C ILE A 131 24.68 -5.36 -2.21
N LYS A 132 25.32 -4.76 -3.22
CA LYS A 132 26.61 -4.10 -3.05
C LYS A 132 26.51 -2.96 -2.03
N PHE A 133 25.52 -2.09 -2.15
CA PHE A 133 25.30 -1.00 -1.20
C PHE A 133 25.06 -1.49 0.23
N LEU A 134 24.26 -2.58 0.39
CA LEU A 134 24.00 -3.17 1.70
C LEU A 134 25.29 -3.67 2.38
N ILE A 135 26.16 -4.34 1.63
CA ILE A 135 27.35 -5.01 2.18
C ILE A 135 28.54 -4.05 2.33
N GLU A 136 28.84 -3.29 1.27
CA GLU A 136 30.03 -2.45 1.17
C GLU A 136 29.75 -0.99 1.61
N GLY A 137 28.51 -0.50 1.39
CA GLY A 137 28.12 0.87 1.76
C GLY A 137 27.66 1.01 3.19
N LEU A 138 26.63 0.24 3.59
CA LEU A 138 26.10 0.29 4.96
C LEU A 138 26.92 -0.62 5.90
N GLY A 139 27.11 -1.87 5.52
CA GLY A 139 27.78 -2.86 6.37
C GLY A 139 27.05 -3.12 7.70
N ALA A 140 27.77 -3.71 8.65
CA ALA A 140 27.33 -3.88 10.02
C ALA A 140 27.74 -2.69 10.90
N PRO A 141 26.90 -2.26 11.86
CA PRO A 141 27.28 -1.22 12.83
C PRO A 141 28.55 -1.58 13.62
N ILE A 142 29.28 -0.56 14.02
CA ILE A 142 30.54 -0.72 14.80
C ILE A 142 30.18 -0.67 16.28
N TYR A 143 30.67 -1.66 17.04
CA TYR A 143 30.56 -1.67 18.50
C TYR A 143 31.41 -0.55 19.12
N ARG A 144 30.85 0.24 20.02
CA ARG A 144 31.49 1.40 20.65
C ARG A 144 31.84 1.21 22.12
N GLY A 145 31.63 0.01 22.70
CA GLY A 145 31.96 -0.31 24.08
C GLY A 145 33.41 -0.83 24.26
N ASN A 146 33.81 -1.06 25.50
CA ASN A 146 35.17 -1.48 25.86
C ASN A 146 35.26 -3.02 26.13
N SER A 147 34.16 -3.72 26.28
CA SER A 147 34.14 -5.15 26.57
C SER A 147 34.37 -6.00 25.32
N LYS A 148 35.38 -6.87 25.33
CA LYS A 148 35.65 -7.81 24.24
C LYS A 148 34.52 -8.83 24.08
N ALA A 149 33.96 -9.30 25.20
CA ALA A 149 32.85 -10.28 25.17
C ALA A 149 31.60 -9.68 24.56
N GLU A 150 31.17 -8.49 24.99
CA GLU A 150 30.03 -7.77 24.44
C GLU A 150 30.23 -7.43 22.96
N ARG A 151 31.44 -7.02 22.56
CA ARG A 151 31.77 -6.76 21.16
C ARG A 151 31.57 -8.01 20.30
N ASN A 152 31.97 -9.18 20.76
CA ASN A 152 31.81 -10.41 20.00
C ASN A 152 30.33 -10.78 19.84
N ILE A 153 29.54 -10.63 20.92
CA ILE A 153 28.08 -10.86 20.88
C ILE A 153 27.40 -9.85 19.92
N PHE A 154 27.72 -8.58 20.06
CA PHE A 154 27.20 -7.50 19.20
C PHE A 154 27.49 -7.78 17.73
N ASN A 155 28.76 -8.03 17.40
CA ASN A 155 29.15 -8.27 16.00
C ASN A 155 28.46 -9.51 15.42
N ALA A 156 28.32 -10.58 16.19
CA ALA A 156 27.62 -11.78 15.75
C ALA A 156 26.12 -11.51 15.50
N THR A 157 25.49 -10.74 16.37
CA THR A 157 24.07 -10.34 16.25
C THR A 157 23.85 -9.44 15.04
N GLU A 158 24.66 -8.40 14.85
CA GLU A 158 24.54 -7.48 13.71
C GLU A 158 24.84 -8.18 12.38
N HIS A 159 25.79 -9.12 12.38
CA HIS A 159 26.05 -9.95 11.19
C HIS A 159 24.84 -10.83 10.82
N LYS A 160 24.18 -11.47 11.81
CA LYS A 160 22.96 -12.24 11.57
C LYS A 160 21.84 -11.38 10.98
N LYS A 161 21.62 -10.16 11.51
CA LYS A 161 20.64 -9.20 10.96
C LYS A 161 20.96 -8.84 9.51
N LEU A 162 22.21 -8.51 9.20
CA LEU A 162 22.65 -8.17 7.85
C LEU A 162 22.42 -9.33 6.87
N LEU A 163 22.72 -10.57 7.29
CA LEU A 163 22.45 -11.77 6.50
C LEU A 163 20.94 -11.99 6.28
N PHE A 164 20.11 -11.69 7.29
CA PHE A 164 18.66 -11.78 7.16
C PHE A 164 18.12 -10.76 6.15
N VAL A 165 18.55 -9.48 6.22
CA VAL A 165 18.21 -8.45 5.22
C VAL A 165 18.62 -8.90 3.81
N LYS A 166 19.86 -9.37 3.65
CA LYS A 166 20.37 -9.90 2.37
C LYS A 166 19.53 -11.06 1.85
N SER A 167 19.14 -11.99 2.74
CA SER A 167 18.33 -13.15 2.37
C SER A 167 16.93 -12.75 1.89
N MET A 168 16.29 -11.78 2.56
CA MET A 168 14.99 -11.23 2.15
C MET A 168 15.06 -10.56 0.78
N LEU A 169 16.07 -9.70 0.54
CA LEU A 169 16.28 -9.03 -0.74
C LEU A 169 16.53 -10.04 -1.87
N LYS A 170 17.37 -11.06 -1.61
CA LYS A 170 17.63 -12.13 -2.57
C LYS A 170 16.35 -12.93 -2.87
N ALA A 171 15.62 -13.32 -1.83
CA ALA A 171 14.39 -14.08 -1.96
C ALA A 171 13.26 -13.30 -2.64
N ALA A 172 13.25 -11.95 -2.56
CA ALA A 172 12.25 -11.12 -3.22
C ALA A 172 12.37 -11.11 -4.75
N VAL A 173 13.51 -11.49 -5.32
CA VAL A 173 13.69 -11.60 -6.78
C VAL A 173 12.84 -12.75 -7.34
N ALA A 174 12.86 -13.92 -6.66
CA ALA A 174 12.08 -15.10 -7.04
C ALA A 174 11.53 -15.77 -5.78
N PRO A 175 10.47 -15.23 -5.18
CA PRO A 175 10.09 -15.54 -3.80
C PRO A 175 9.43 -16.91 -3.63
N LYS A 176 8.84 -17.51 -4.69
CA LYS A 176 8.05 -18.74 -4.59
C LYS A 176 7.17 -18.72 -3.32
N LEU A 177 7.44 -19.62 -2.35
CA LEU A 177 6.75 -19.71 -1.06
C LEU A 177 7.56 -19.12 0.12
N GLY A 178 8.70 -18.48 -0.16
CA GLY A 178 9.66 -18.02 0.86
C GLY A 178 9.40 -16.65 1.44
N VAL A 179 10.29 -16.24 2.36
CA VAL A 179 10.27 -14.98 3.09
C VAL A 179 10.24 -13.73 2.17
N GLY A 180 10.79 -13.84 0.98
CA GLY A 180 10.82 -12.76 -0.02
C GLY A 180 9.42 -12.23 -0.42
N ASN A 181 8.35 -13.01 -0.17
CA ASN A 181 6.98 -12.58 -0.45
C ASN A 181 6.57 -11.38 0.40
N ILE A 182 7.12 -11.19 1.61
CA ILE A 182 6.84 -10.02 2.47
C ILE A 182 7.25 -8.72 1.77
N LEU A 183 8.29 -8.76 0.95
CA LEU A 183 8.75 -7.61 0.16
C LEU A 183 8.10 -7.57 -1.23
N LYS A 184 7.97 -8.74 -1.88
CA LYS A 184 7.50 -8.84 -3.26
C LYS A 184 6.04 -8.44 -3.43
N VAL A 185 5.17 -8.92 -2.57
CA VAL A 185 3.72 -8.64 -2.65
C VAL A 185 3.43 -7.15 -2.43
N PRO A 186 3.96 -6.47 -1.38
CA PRO A 186 3.87 -5.02 -1.25
C PRO A 186 4.51 -4.24 -2.41
N GLN A 187 5.60 -4.74 -3.01
CA GLN A 187 6.23 -4.11 -4.17
C GLN A 187 5.30 -4.11 -5.39
N ILE A 188 4.66 -5.24 -5.69
CA ILE A 188 3.70 -5.34 -6.81
C ILE A 188 2.49 -4.46 -6.52
N TYR A 189 1.90 -4.57 -5.31
CA TYR A 189 0.76 -3.76 -4.89
C TYR A 189 1.04 -2.26 -5.03
N SER A 190 2.11 -1.77 -4.43
CA SER A 190 2.46 -0.34 -4.47
C SER A 190 2.75 0.16 -5.88
N SER A 191 3.30 -0.68 -6.77
CA SER A 191 3.55 -0.30 -8.16
C SER A 191 2.29 -0.15 -9.01
N ILE A 192 1.14 -0.66 -8.55
CA ILE A 192 -0.17 -0.50 -9.19
C ILE A 192 -0.94 0.65 -8.54
N ILE A 193 -0.92 0.73 -7.20
CA ILE A 193 -1.70 1.72 -6.44
C ILE A 193 -1.12 3.12 -6.55
N LEU A 194 0.21 3.27 -6.61
CA LEU A 194 0.86 4.56 -6.69
C LEU A 194 1.05 5.01 -8.15
N SER A 195 0.82 6.30 -8.42
CA SER A 195 0.94 6.90 -9.75
C SER A 195 2.41 7.11 -10.16
N THR A 196 3.15 6.00 -10.30
CA THR A 196 4.57 6.02 -10.66
C THR A 196 4.85 5.54 -12.09
N LYS A 197 3.83 5.49 -12.94
CA LYS A 197 3.92 5.07 -14.34
C LYS A 197 2.95 5.84 -15.22
N ALA A 198 3.32 6.03 -16.48
CA ALA A 198 2.51 6.74 -17.47
C ALA A 198 1.14 6.08 -17.74
N ASN A 199 1.02 4.78 -17.56
CA ASN A 199 -0.23 4.02 -17.73
C ASN A 199 -1.05 3.89 -16.43
N TYR A 200 -0.77 4.71 -15.42
CA TYR A 200 -1.57 4.72 -14.20
C TYR A 200 -3.04 5.03 -14.50
N ASN A 201 -3.92 4.24 -13.89
CA ASN A 201 -5.35 4.41 -14.06
C ASN A 201 -6.08 4.22 -12.72
N TYR A 202 -6.49 5.32 -12.13
CA TYR A 202 -7.19 5.37 -10.84
C TYR A 202 -8.44 4.47 -10.80
N LYS A 203 -9.18 4.39 -11.91
CA LYS A 203 -10.38 3.55 -12.03
C LYS A 203 -10.12 2.06 -11.80
N LEU A 204 -8.88 1.60 -12.05
CA LEU A 204 -8.50 0.19 -11.95
C LEU A 204 -8.00 -0.20 -10.56
N LEU A 205 -7.82 0.75 -9.63
CA LEU A 205 -7.28 0.46 -8.31
C LEU A 205 -8.06 -0.61 -7.53
N PRO A 206 -9.41 -0.66 -7.55
CA PRO A 206 -10.14 -1.73 -6.88
C PRO A 206 -9.93 -3.13 -7.49
N LYS A 207 -9.29 -3.22 -8.64
CA LYS A 207 -8.96 -4.49 -9.32
C LYS A 207 -7.51 -4.94 -9.09
N VAL A 208 -6.76 -4.28 -8.18
CA VAL A 208 -5.34 -4.59 -7.93
C VAL A 208 -5.14 -6.05 -7.52
N PHE A 209 -6.05 -6.61 -6.75
CA PHE A 209 -5.95 -8.01 -6.30
C PHE A 209 -6.17 -9.02 -7.42
N ASN A 210 -6.92 -8.69 -8.47
CA ASN A 210 -7.00 -9.55 -9.67
C ASN A 210 -5.61 -9.75 -10.28
N ALA A 211 -4.83 -8.66 -10.40
CA ALA A 211 -3.46 -8.73 -10.91
C ALA A 211 -2.52 -9.48 -9.95
N LEU A 212 -2.68 -9.31 -8.63
CA LEU A 212 -1.88 -10.03 -7.63
C LEU A 212 -2.18 -11.53 -7.62
N TYR A 213 -3.45 -11.94 -7.68
CA TYR A 213 -3.83 -13.34 -7.78
C TYR A 213 -3.34 -13.99 -9.07
N GLN A 214 -3.45 -13.30 -10.21
CA GLN A 214 -2.85 -13.77 -11.48
C GLN A 214 -1.33 -13.96 -11.38
N ASN A 215 -0.62 -13.06 -10.68
CA ASN A 215 0.82 -13.26 -10.42
C ASN A 215 1.08 -14.47 -9.51
N ALA A 216 0.21 -14.72 -8.54
CA ALA A 216 0.32 -15.90 -7.68
C ALA A 216 0.07 -17.21 -8.45
N GLU A 217 -0.92 -17.25 -9.34
CA GLU A 217 -1.20 -18.38 -10.24
C GLU A 217 0.00 -18.68 -11.15
N ARG A 218 0.72 -17.65 -11.60
CA ARG A 218 1.95 -17.79 -12.39
C ARG A 218 3.19 -18.17 -11.55
N GLY A 219 3.04 -18.38 -10.24
CA GLY A 219 4.13 -18.70 -9.32
C GLY A 219 5.10 -17.55 -9.02
N ILE A 220 4.73 -16.30 -9.32
CA ILE A 220 5.56 -15.11 -9.09
C ILE A 220 5.54 -14.71 -7.60
N CYS A 221 4.45 -15.01 -6.88
CA CYS A 221 4.31 -14.77 -5.45
C CYS A 221 3.42 -15.83 -4.79
N CYS A 222 3.43 -15.87 -3.45
CA CYS A 222 2.68 -16.82 -2.66
C CYS A 222 1.20 -16.40 -2.54
N PRO A 223 0.22 -17.26 -2.92
CA PRO A 223 -1.21 -16.93 -2.83
C PRO A 223 -1.66 -16.57 -1.41
N LYS A 224 -1.18 -17.29 -0.38
CA LYS A 224 -1.52 -17.02 1.04
C LYS A 224 -1.07 -15.62 1.48
N VAL A 225 0.08 -15.14 0.98
CA VAL A 225 0.59 -13.81 1.29
C VAL A 225 -0.22 -12.73 0.57
N VAL A 226 -0.67 -12.99 -0.66
CA VAL A 226 -1.60 -12.11 -1.39
C VAL A 226 -2.93 -12.03 -0.65
N GLU A 227 -3.48 -13.15 -0.21
CA GLU A 227 -4.72 -13.19 0.58
C GLU A 227 -4.59 -12.41 1.90
N ALA A 228 -3.47 -12.57 2.61
CA ALA A 228 -3.20 -11.81 3.84
C ALA A 228 -3.17 -10.29 3.59
N LEU A 229 -2.52 -9.84 2.51
CA LEU A 229 -2.52 -8.42 2.13
C LEU A 229 -3.93 -7.95 1.74
N HIS A 230 -4.70 -8.77 1.04
CA HIS A 230 -6.08 -8.47 0.66
C HIS A 230 -6.97 -8.26 1.88
N LYS A 231 -6.85 -9.12 2.92
CA LYS A 231 -7.55 -8.96 4.19
C LYS A 231 -7.14 -7.69 4.95
N ILE A 232 -5.90 -7.19 4.76
CA ILE A 232 -5.45 -5.95 5.37
C ILE A 232 -6.05 -4.74 4.67
N THR A 233 -5.99 -4.69 3.33
CA THR A 233 -6.29 -3.47 2.57
C THR A 233 -7.72 -3.43 2.02
N GLY A 234 -8.37 -4.59 1.87
CA GLY A 234 -9.61 -4.70 1.09
C GLY A 234 -9.41 -4.42 -0.40
N ASP A 235 -10.52 -4.42 -1.16
CA ASP A 235 -10.53 -4.12 -2.60
C ASP A 235 -10.19 -2.66 -2.88
N PHE A 236 -10.59 -1.76 -1.99
CA PHE A 236 -10.46 -0.32 -2.16
C PHE A 236 -9.31 0.20 -1.31
N PRO A 237 -8.24 0.74 -1.91
CA PRO A 237 -7.09 1.25 -1.13
C PRO A 237 -7.48 2.47 -0.28
N MET A 238 -6.83 2.61 0.88
CA MET A 238 -7.02 3.79 1.73
C MET A 238 -6.79 5.09 0.95
N GLY A 239 -7.73 6.03 1.11
CA GLY A 239 -7.76 7.29 0.38
C GLY A 239 -8.50 7.23 -0.96
N TYR A 240 -8.97 6.05 -1.39
CA TYR A 240 -9.78 5.92 -2.59
C TYR A 240 -11.16 6.56 -2.40
N GLY A 241 -11.63 7.28 -3.41
CA GLY A 241 -12.92 7.94 -3.40
C GLY A 241 -14.05 7.02 -3.85
N ILE A 242 -14.96 6.71 -2.95
CA ILE A 242 -16.15 5.91 -3.21
C ILE A 242 -17.33 6.82 -3.50
N THR A 243 -18.10 6.50 -4.53
CA THR A 243 -19.41 7.08 -4.77
C THR A 243 -20.45 6.07 -4.33
N TYR A 244 -21.37 6.49 -3.47
CA TYR A 244 -22.36 5.60 -2.90
C TYR A 244 -23.75 6.23 -2.83
N ILE A 245 -24.76 5.39 -2.67
CA ILE A 245 -26.15 5.81 -2.49
C ILE A 245 -26.43 5.82 -0.99
N PRO A 246 -26.73 6.98 -0.37
CA PRO A 246 -27.20 7.01 1.00
C PRO A 246 -28.59 6.39 1.11
N HIS A 247 -28.88 5.83 2.27
CA HIS A 247 -30.21 5.29 2.61
C HIS A 247 -30.68 5.88 3.92
N ASP A 248 -31.98 5.97 4.09
CA ASP A 248 -32.61 6.44 5.31
C ASP A 248 -32.61 5.36 6.41
N GLU A 249 -33.18 5.69 7.57
CA GLU A 249 -33.31 4.77 8.71
C GLU A 249 -34.21 3.55 8.40
N HIS A 250 -35.04 3.63 7.35
CA HIS A 250 -35.90 2.55 6.87
C HIS A 250 -35.27 1.76 5.74
N GLY A 251 -34.02 2.06 5.37
CA GLY A 251 -33.29 1.39 4.29
C GLY A 251 -33.76 1.80 2.88
N GLN A 252 -34.51 2.88 2.74
CA GLN A 252 -34.89 3.42 1.44
C GLN A 252 -33.76 4.25 0.85
N ASN A 253 -33.44 4.01 -0.41
CA ASN A 253 -32.40 4.73 -1.12
C ASN A 253 -32.82 6.17 -1.40
N HIS A 254 -31.89 7.11 -1.15
CA HIS A 254 -32.09 8.48 -1.59
C HIS A 254 -31.99 8.57 -3.13
N ASP A 255 -32.61 9.60 -3.70
CA ASP A 255 -32.55 9.92 -5.13
C ASP A 255 -31.27 10.71 -5.51
N GLN A 256 -30.18 10.47 -4.78
CA GLN A 256 -28.89 11.12 -4.97
C GLN A 256 -27.75 10.19 -4.61
N TYR A 257 -26.56 10.49 -5.14
CA TYR A 257 -25.33 9.86 -4.67
C TYR A 257 -24.49 10.84 -3.85
N GLU A 258 -23.69 10.28 -2.96
CA GLU A 258 -22.77 11.02 -2.10
C GLU A 258 -21.36 10.45 -2.22
N TYR A 259 -20.39 11.20 -1.71
CA TYR A 259 -19.00 10.83 -1.73
C TYR A 259 -18.50 10.39 -0.35
N ALA A 260 -17.67 9.36 -0.34
CA ALA A 260 -16.94 8.91 0.84
C ALA A 260 -15.49 8.59 0.49
N ILE A 261 -14.64 8.53 1.50
CA ILE A 261 -13.20 8.25 1.38
C ILE A 261 -12.89 7.02 2.20
N VAL A 262 -12.19 6.04 1.63
CA VAL A 262 -11.71 4.87 2.38
C VAL A 262 -10.68 5.31 3.41
N THR A 263 -10.96 5.08 4.71
CA THR A 263 -10.18 5.59 5.83
C THR A 263 -9.51 4.53 6.68
N GLN A 264 -9.99 3.29 6.64
CA GLN A 264 -9.48 2.25 7.53
C GLN A 264 -9.02 1.01 6.79
N LEU A 265 -8.07 0.30 7.41
CA LEU A 265 -7.63 -1.03 7.04
C LEU A 265 -8.47 -2.10 7.75
N TYR A 266 -8.29 -3.35 7.37
CA TYR A 266 -8.95 -4.51 7.97
C TYR A 266 -10.49 -4.47 7.90
N PRO A 267 -11.07 -4.23 6.71
CA PRO A 267 -12.52 -4.34 6.55
C PRO A 267 -12.94 -5.78 6.87
N VAL A 268 -14.09 -5.96 7.52
CA VAL A 268 -14.64 -7.29 7.85
C VAL A 268 -14.85 -8.11 6.57
N HIS A 269 -15.32 -7.48 5.50
CA HIS A 269 -15.43 -8.04 4.17
C HIS A 269 -14.60 -7.19 3.21
N VAL A 270 -13.73 -7.82 2.43
CA VAL A 270 -12.77 -7.13 1.53
C VAL A 270 -13.43 -6.18 0.54
N ASN A 271 -14.67 -6.44 0.14
CA ASN A 271 -15.48 -5.64 -0.78
C ASN A 271 -16.36 -4.57 -0.09
N ARG A 272 -16.31 -4.47 1.27
CA ARG A 272 -17.08 -3.50 2.07
C ARG A 272 -16.13 -2.56 2.82
N PRO A 273 -15.65 -1.50 2.16
CA PRO A 273 -14.68 -0.59 2.75
C PRO A 273 -15.28 0.20 3.91
N ILE A 274 -14.44 0.50 4.89
CA ILE A 274 -14.75 1.44 5.98
C ILE A 274 -14.35 2.82 5.47
N CYS A 275 -15.34 3.71 5.38
CA CYS A 275 -15.19 5.01 4.73
C CYS A 275 -15.65 6.13 5.63
N ARG A 276 -15.05 7.29 5.47
CA ARG A 276 -15.54 8.56 6.03
C ARG A 276 -16.39 9.27 4.98
N ILE A 277 -17.58 9.72 5.39
CA ILE A 277 -18.47 10.51 4.54
C ILE A 277 -17.76 11.84 4.21
N ALA A 278 -17.65 12.17 2.94
CA ALA A 278 -17.05 13.42 2.46
C ALA A 278 -18.10 14.46 2.04
N THR A 279 -19.32 14.02 1.71
CA THR A 279 -20.43 14.90 1.35
C THR A 279 -21.69 14.51 2.09
N ARG A 280 -22.56 15.50 2.35
CA ARG A 280 -23.91 15.32 2.90
C ARG A 280 -24.83 16.34 2.24
N ASN A 281 -25.97 15.86 1.74
CA ASN A 281 -26.91 16.70 0.96
C ASN A 281 -26.21 17.46 -0.16
N LEU A 282 -25.36 16.74 -0.93
CA LEU A 282 -24.59 17.25 -2.06
C LEU A 282 -23.61 18.40 -1.72
N LYS A 283 -23.20 18.51 -0.46
CA LYS A 283 -22.21 19.50 0.00
C LYS A 283 -21.05 18.82 0.70
N PHE A 284 -19.81 19.25 0.40
CA PHE A 284 -18.64 18.77 1.11
C PHE A 284 -18.68 19.16 2.58
N ILE A 285 -18.30 18.20 3.44
CA ILE A 285 -18.25 18.35 4.89
C ILE A 285 -16.84 18.00 5.40
N SER A 286 -16.38 18.74 6.42
CA SER A 286 -15.04 18.50 7.01
C SER A 286 -15.06 17.45 8.14
N HIS A 287 -16.22 17.09 8.67
CA HIS A 287 -16.39 16.19 9.82
C HIS A 287 -17.46 15.12 9.51
N GLY A 288 -17.13 14.22 8.60
CA GLY A 288 -17.98 13.08 8.27
C GLY A 288 -17.84 11.95 9.29
N GLN A 289 -18.91 11.17 9.47
CA GLN A 289 -18.89 9.92 10.24
C GLN A 289 -18.23 8.81 9.43
N ASP A 290 -17.64 7.83 10.13
CA ASP A 290 -17.17 6.60 9.51
C ASP A 290 -18.35 5.64 9.31
N ILE A 291 -18.46 5.08 8.12
CA ILE A 291 -19.50 4.11 7.73
C ILE A 291 -18.87 2.94 6.98
N VAL A 292 -19.51 1.79 7.04
CA VAL A 292 -19.21 0.65 6.16
C VAL A 292 -20.09 0.75 4.92
N ILE A 293 -19.48 0.89 3.75
CA ILE A 293 -20.23 0.95 2.50
C ILE A 293 -20.41 -0.47 1.97
N ASN A 294 -21.65 -0.94 2.01
CA ASN A 294 -22.03 -2.24 1.46
C ASN A 294 -21.97 -2.19 -0.08
N GLU A 295 -21.66 -3.32 -0.68
CA GLU A 295 -21.63 -3.50 -2.13
C GLU A 295 -22.93 -3.05 -2.83
N ASN A 296 -24.08 -3.27 -2.17
CA ASN A 296 -25.41 -2.90 -2.69
C ASN A 296 -25.65 -1.38 -2.78
N PHE A 297 -24.79 -0.58 -2.18
CA PHE A 297 -24.87 0.89 -2.21
C PHE A 297 -23.67 1.54 -2.89
N ASN A 298 -22.66 0.75 -3.29
CA ASN A 298 -21.43 1.24 -3.88
C ASN A 298 -21.57 1.29 -5.42
N LEU A 299 -21.56 2.48 -5.99
CA LEU A 299 -21.69 2.68 -7.45
C LEU A 299 -20.51 2.14 -8.28
N HIS A 300 -19.43 1.68 -7.62
CA HIS A 300 -18.39 0.95 -8.32
C HIS A 300 -18.92 -0.30 -9.02
N TYR A 301 -19.89 -0.99 -8.41
CA TYR A 301 -20.48 -2.21 -8.95
C TYR A 301 -21.52 -1.91 -10.01
N ALA A 302 -21.42 -2.58 -11.16
CA ALA A 302 -22.22 -2.29 -12.35
C ALA A 302 -23.74 -2.47 -12.14
N ASP A 303 -24.14 -3.43 -11.30
CA ASP A 303 -25.54 -3.74 -11.04
C ASP A 303 -26.21 -2.61 -10.25
N ILE A 304 -25.49 -2.01 -9.33
CA ILE A 304 -25.96 -0.85 -8.57
C ILE A 304 -26.06 0.39 -9.46
N ALA A 305 -25.06 0.61 -10.32
CA ALA A 305 -25.11 1.69 -11.29
C ALA A 305 -26.33 1.60 -12.24
N ARG A 306 -26.83 0.39 -12.50
CA ARG A 306 -28.07 0.19 -13.29
C ARG A 306 -29.35 0.59 -12.53
N HIS A 307 -29.40 0.40 -11.22
CA HIS A 307 -30.52 0.89 -10.40
C HIS A 307 -30.67 2.40 -10.43
N PHE A 308 -29.56 3.12 -10.61
CA PHE A 308 -29.54 4.57 -10.77
C PHE A 308 -29.99 5.04 -12.17
N SER A 309 -30.11 4.14 -13.13
CA SER A 309 -30.67 4.50 -14.44
C SER A 309 -32.13 4.95 -14.34
N SER A 310 -32.79 4.75 -13.19
CA SER A 310 -34.13 5.28 -12.87
C SER A 310 -34.11 6.80 -12.55
N LEU A 311 -32.95 7.41 -12.23
CA LEU A 311 -32.89 8.84 -12.07
C LEU A 311 -32.92 9.53 -13.44
N SER A 312 -33.71 10.59 -13.53
CA SER A 312 -33.79 11.39 -14.74
C SER A 312 -32.42 12.01 -15.07
N LYS A 313 -32.17 12.25 -16.36
CA LYS A 313 -30.93 12.94 -16.78
C LYS A 313 -30.80 14.35 -16.18
N GLU A 314 -31.95 14.99 -15.96
CA GLU A 314 -32.04 16.31 -15.34
C GLU A 314 -31.55 16.24 -13.89
N ARG A 315 -31.99 15.26 -13.12
CA ARG A 315 -31.56 15.07 -11.72
C ARG A 315 -30.08 14.73 -11.62
N LEU A 316 -29.56 13.87 -12.49
CA LEU A 316 -28.12 13.57 -12.56
C LEU A 316 -27.29 14.79 -12.92
N ASN A 317 -27.78 15.65 -13.80
CA ASN A 317 -27.13 16.94 -14.12
C ASN A 317 -27.08 17.87 -12.91
N GLU A 318 -28.18 18.03 -12.17
CA GLU A 318 -28.23 18.81 -10.93
C GLU A 318 -27.18 18.33 -9.90
N ILE A 319 -27.19 17.04 -9.61
CA ILE A 319 -26.25 16.43 -8.65
C ILE A 319 -24.81 16.70 -9.09
N SER A 320 -24.53 16.48 -10.37
CA SER A 320 -23.18 16.67 -10.91
C SER A 320 -22.70 18.12 -10.87
N GLN A 321 -23.60 19.08 -11.12
CA GLN A 321 -23.29 20.52 -11.01
C GLN A 321 -22.95 20.93 -9.58
N LEU A 322 -23.56 20.32 -8.58
CA LEU A 322 -23.31 20.62 -7.17
C LEU A 322 -22.01 19.96 -6.65
N LEU A 323 -21.70 18.75 -7.13
CA LEU A 323 -20.58 17.96 -6.61
C LEU A 323 -19.27 18.13 -7.41
N TRP A 324 -19.32 18.52 -8.67
CA TRP A 324 -18.14 18.57 -9.54
C TRP A 324 -17.61 19.98 -9.68
N SER A 325 -16.39 20.20 -9.24
CA SER A 325 -15.69 21.48 -9.45
C SER A 325 -15.42 21.76 -10.94
N ASN A 326 -15.30 20.70 -11.77
CA ASN A 326 -15.05 20.79 -13.22
C ASN A 326 -16.18 20.12 -14.04
N TYR A 327 -17.43 20.43 -13.72
CA TYR A 327 -18.61 19.83 -14.35
C TYR A 327 -18.57 19.86 -15.88
N GLN A 328 -18.18 20.99 -16.49
CA GLN A 328 -18.17 21.15 -17.95
C GLN A 328 -17.20 20.16 -18.64
N GLU A 329 -16.05 19.87 -18.00
CA GLU A 329 -15.06 18.94 -18.52
C GLU A 329 -15.50 17.48 -18.35
N ARG A 330 -16.22 17.18 -17.28
CA ARG A 330 -16.65 15.80 -16.93
C ARG A 330 -17.95 15.39 -17.57
N LYS A 331 -18.81 16.33 -17.89
CA LYS A 331 -20.13 16.05 -18.51
C LYS A 331 -20.06 15.12 -19.72
N PRO A 332 -19.10 15.27 -20.64
CA PRO A 332 -18.96 14.36 -21.79
C PRO A 332 -18.57 12.92 -21.40
N LEU A 333 -17.98 12.71 -20.20
CA LEU A 333 -17.53 11.40 -19.73
C LEU A 333 -18.63 10.56 -19.09
N GLY A 334 -19.83 11.12 -18.94
CA GLY A 334 -21.01 10.49 -18.35
C GLY A 334 -21.38 11.06 -16.99
N LEU A 335 -22.67 11.05 -16.70
CA LEU A 335 -23.24 11.69 -15.50
C LEU A 335 -23.22 10.80 -14.25
N MET A 336 -22.82 9.53 -14.37
CA MET A 336 -22.75 8.61 -13.24
C MET A 336 -21.30 8.30 -12.87
N PRO A 337 -20.74 8.94 -11.83
CA PRO A 337 -19.40 8.63 -11.38
C PRO A 337 -19.41 7.30 -10.62
N ARG A 338 -18.59 6.35 -11.05
CA ARG A 338 -18.33 5.10 -10.30
C ARG A 338 -17.27 5.27 -9.21
N PHE A 339 -16.56 6.38 -9.23
CA PHE A 339 -15.53 6.79 -8.31
C PHE A 339 -15.35 8.31 -8.44
N TRP A 340 -14.69 8.91 -7.47
CA TRP A 340 -14.26 10.31 -7.55
C TRP A 340 -12.81 10.46 -7.07
N HIS A 341 -12.14 11.51 -7.51
CA HIS A 341 -10.77 11.81 -7.09
C HIS A 341 -10.79 12.61 -5.80
N THR A 342 -10.13 12.12 -4.78
CA THR A 342 -10.08 12.75 -3.45
C THR A 342 -9.16 13.96 -3.38
N TYR A 343 -8.43 14.26 -4.45
CA TYR A 343 -7.51 15.39 -4.52
C TYR A 343 -8.18 16.71 -4.20
N ASP A 344 -9.32 16.99 -4.84
CA ASP A 344 -10.05 18.25 -4.67
C ASP A 344 -10.47 18.44 -3.20
N TYR A 345 -10.84 17.37 -2.54
CA TYR A 345 -11.21 17.40 -1.13
C TYR A 345 -10.01 17.74 -0.22
N PHE A 346 -8.88 17.10 -0.44
CA PHE A 346 -7.67 17.30 0.36
C PHE A 346 -6.90 18.57 0.01
N SER A 347 -7.16 19.21 -1.13
CA SER A 347 -6.57 20.50 -1.50
C SER A 347 -7.07 21.66 -0.63
N PHE A 348 -8.24 21.53 0.03
CA PHE A 348 -8.70 22.50 1.02
C PHE A 348 -7.92 22.35 2.33
N LYS A 349 -7.27 23.41 2.81
CA LYS A 349 -6.49 23.44 4.05
C LYS A 349 -7.20 22.81 5.25
N ASN A 350 -8.51 23.03 5.37
CA ASN A 350 -9.31 22.53 6.49
C ASN A 350 -9.56 21.02 6.45
N ASN A 351 -9.41 20.38 5.28
CA ASN A 351 -9.65 18.97 5.09
C ASN A 351 -8.37 18.14 5.22
N GLN A 352 -7.18 18.75 5.11
CA GLN A 352 -5.89 18.05 5.21
C GLN A 352 -5.66 17.38 6.59
N LYS A 353 -6.29 17.91 7.65
CA LYS A 353 -6.24 17.35 9.02
C LYS A 353 -7.33 16.33 9.32
N LEU A 354 -8.00 15.79 8.32
CA LEU A 354 -9.12 14.87 8.52
C LEU A 354 -8.70 13.58 9.24
N TRP A 355 -7.45 13.17 9.06
CA TRP A 355 -6.87 11.96 9.62
C TRP A 355 -6.42 12.11 11.08
N ASP A 356 -6.18 13.34 11.52
CA ASP A 356 -5.69 13.64 12.88
C ASP A 356 -6.83 13.76 13.91
N LYS A 357 -8.08 13.80 13.45
CA LYS A 357 -9.25 13.89 14.32
C LYS A 357 -9.76 12.49 14.65
N VAL A 358 -9.24 11.94 15.73
CA VAL A 358 -9.85 10.79 16.42
C VAL A 358 -11.02 11.34 17.21
N ASN A 359 -12.24 10.97 16.84
CA ASN A 359 -13.42 11.18 17.69
C ASN A 359 -13.51 10.07 18.70
#